data_66136a9d89eacdae228a64a47d51bdf5
#
_entry.id   66136a9d89eacdae228a64a47d51bdf5
#
_cell.length_a   1.000
_cell.length_b   1.000
_cell.length_c   1.000
_cell.angle_alpha   90.00
_cell.angle_beta   90.00
_cell.angle_gamma   90.00
#
_symmetry.space_group_name_H-M   'P 1'
#
loop_
_entity.id
_entity.type
_entity.pdbx_description
1 polymer ?
#
loop_
_entity_poly.entity_id
_entity_poly.type
_entity_poly.pdbx_seq_one_letter_code
_entity_poly.pdbx_strand_id
1 'polypeptide(L)'
;MDTKEYERRRLFLDSLKKLHTSEYIDIVKILRIEKVEYSENSNGIFFDVAKLPQSTFNVLEKYMEFVHNNRKELAEREKLMNKLQANK
;
A
#
# COMPACT_ATOMS: atom_id res chain seq x y z
N MET A 1 -8.54 -3.00 -21.18
CA MET A 1 -7.43 -2.62 -20.29
C MET A 1 -6.11 -3.11 -20.89
N ASP A 2 -5.11 -2.26 -20.93
CA ASP A 2 -3.78 -2.61 -21.42
C ASP A 2 -3.15 -3.66 -20.50
N THR A 3 -2.35 -4.55 -21.06
CA THR A 3 -1.68 -5.61 -20.32
C THR A 3 -0.79 -5.04 -19.20
N LYS A 4 -0.06 -3.96 -19.49
CA LYS A 4 0.80 -3.29 -18.51
C LYS A 4 -0.01 -2.73 -17.34
N GLU A 5 -1.15 -2.12 -17.62
CA GLU A 5 -2.01 -1.58 -16.58
C GLU A 5 -2.63 -2.69 -15.74
N TYR A 6 -3.02 -3.78 -16.38
CA TYR A 6 -3.53 -4.95 -15.66
C TYR A 6 -2.49 -5.49 -14.69
N GLU A 7 -1.25 -5.63 -15.12
CA GLU A 7 -0.16 -6.10 -14.27
C GLU A 7 0.10 -5.15 -13.10
N ARG A 8 0.09 -3.84 -13.35
CA ARG A 8 0.27 -2.83 -12.29
C ARG A 8 -0.81 -2.94 -11.23
N ARG A 9 -2.06 -3.11 -11.64
CA ARG A 9 -3.18 -3.25 -10.71
C ARG A 9 -3.11 -4.55 -9.93
N ARG A 10 -2.66 -5.62 -10.57
CA ARG A 10 -2.45 -6.90 -9.92
C ARG A 10 -1.35 -6.81 -8.86
N LEU A 11 -0.24 -6.18 -9.18
CA LEU A 11 0.86 -5.97 -8.24
C LEU A 11 0.42 -5.12 -7.06
N PHE A 12 -0.39 -4.10 -7.31
CA PHE A 12 -0.98 -3.28 -6.25
C PHE A 12 -1.82 -4.14 -5.30
N LEU A 13 -2.66 -5.00 -5.84
CA LEU A 13 -3.49 -5.89 -5.04
C LEU A 13 -2.66 -6.82 -4.16
N ASP A 14 -1.58 -7.37 -4.71
CA ASP A 14 -0.65 -8.21 -3.94
C ASP A 14 0.02 -7.42 -2.83
N SER A 15 0.38 -6.17 -3.10
CA SER A 15 0.99 -5.28 -2.10
C SER A 15 0.02 -4.95 -0.97
N LEU A 16 -1.27 -4.81 -1.25
CA LEU A 16 -2.29 -4.57 -0.24
C LEU A 16 -2.30 -5.65 0.84
N LYS A 17 -2.09 -6.88 0.45
CA LYS A 17 -2.10 -8.03 1.37
C LYS A 17 -0.94 -7.99 2.36
N LYS A 18 0.10 -7.23 2.06
CA LYS A 18 1.31 -7.11 2.88
C LYS A 18 1.32 -5.89 3.79
N LEU A 19 0.28 -5.08 3.76
CA LEU A 19 0.21 -3.86 4.55
C LEU A 19 -0.04 -4.16 6.03
N HIS A 20 0.55 -3.33 6.89
CA HIS A 20 0.20 -3.32 8.31
C HIS A 20 -1.16 -2.65 8.51
N THR A 21 -1.78 -2.88 9.66
CA THR A 21 -3.10 -2.33 9.97
C THR A 21 -3.15 -0.81 9.82
N SER A 22 -2.14 -0.10 10.32
CA SER A 22 -2.09 1.36 10.23
C SER A 22 -2.03 1.85 8.78
N GLU A 23 -1.28 1.16 7.93
CA GLU A 23 -1.18 1.48 6.52
C GLU A 23 -2.50 1.19 5.80
N TYR A 24 -3.15 0.11 6.18
CA TYR A 24 -4.44 -0.27 5.61
C TYR A 24 -5.52 0.77 5.92
N ILE A 25 -5.50 1.32 7.12
CA ILE A 25 -6.41 2.40 7.52
C ILE A 25 -6.22 3.62 6.62
N ASP A 26 -4.98 3.95 6.25
CA ASP A 26 -4.70 5.06 5.33
C ASP A 26 -5.28 4.81 3.94
N ILE A 27 -5.22 3.57 3.47
CA ILE A 27 -5.87 3.19 2.20
C ILE A 27 -7.37 3.44 2.27
N VAL A 28 -8.01 3.06 3.37
CA VAL A 28 -9.45 3.32 3.58
C VAL A 28 -9.77 4.81 3.51
N LYS A 29 -8.96 5.63 4.15
CA LYS A 29 -9.13 7.08 4.13
C LYS A 29 -9.06 7.63 2.71
N ILE A 30 -8.12 7.14 1.91
CA ILE A 30 -7.98 7.53 0.50
C ILE A 30 -9.22 7.13 -0.28
N LEU A 31 -9.72 5.91 -0.09
CA LEU A 31 -10.93 5.44 -0.75
C LEU A 31 -12.13 6.32 -0.44
N ARG A 32 -12.25 6.75 0.81
CA ARG A 32 -13.34 7.66 1.22
C ARG A 32 -13.21 9.03 0.58
N ILE A 33 -12.01 9.58 0.54
CA ILE A 33 -11.73 10.89 -0.08
C ILE A 33 -12.05 10.83 -1.57
N GLU A 34 -11.65 9.77 -2.23
CA GLU A 34 -11.87 9.57 -3.66
C GLU A 34 -13.27 9.06 -3.99
N LYS A 35 -14.10 8.84 -2.97
CA LYS A 35 -15.49 8.38 -3.10
C LYS A 35 -15.61 7.04 -3.83
N VAL A 36 -14.68 6.14 -3.54
CA VAL A 36 -14.70 4.78 -4.10
C VAL A 36 -15.60 3.90 -3.25
N GLU A 37 -16.43 3.10 -3.91
CA GLU A 37 -17.26 2.11 -3.22
C GLU A 37 -16.39 0.95 -2.75
N TYR A 38 -16.58 0.54 -1.52
CA TYR A 38 -15.89 -0.61 -0.96
C TYR A 38 -16.79 -1.33 0.05
N SER A 39 -16.49 -2.62 0.27
CA SER A 39 -17.16 -3.42 1.29
C SER A 39 -16.20 -3.67 2.43
N GLU A 40 -16.74 -3.77 3.64
CA GLU A 40 -15.96 -4.00 4.84
C GLU A 40 -16.55 -5.15 5.63
N ASN A 41 -15.71 -6.08 6.10
CA ASN A 41 -16.14 -7.17 6.98
C ASN A 41 -15.01 -7.50 7.95
N SER A 42 -15.18 -8.58 8.75
CA SER A 42 -14.20 -8.98 9.75
C SER A 42 -12.84 -9.36 9.16
N ASN A 43 -12.79 -9.69 7.86
CA ASN A 43 -11.54 -10.07 7.19
C ASN A 43 -10.84 -8.89 6.51
N GLY A 44 -11.46 -7.71 6.49
CA GLY A 44 -10.85 -6.51 5.92
C GLY A 44 -11.77 -5.78 4.96
N ILE A 45 -11.16 -5.05 4.06
CA ILE A 45 -11.84 -4.20 3.07
C ILE A 45 -11.72 -4.84 1.70
N PHE A 46 -12.83 -4.77 0.94
CA PHE A 46 -12.87 -5.31 -0.42
C PHE A 46 -13.34 -4.23 -1.38
N PHE A 47 -12.57 -4.00 -2.43
CA PHE A 47 -12.93 -3.10 -3.52
C PHE A 47 -12.31 -3.64 -4.80
N ASP A 48 -12.91 -3.25 -5.92
CA ASP A 48 -12.48 -3.76 -7.22
C ASP A 48 -11.40 -2.85 -7.82
N VAL A 49 -10.15 -3.28 -7.70
CA VAL A 49 -8.99 -2.55 -8.22
C VAL A 49 -9.10 -2.33 -9.73
N ALA A 50 -9.68 -3.29 -10.46
CA ALA A 50 -9.84 -3.18 -11.91
C ALA A 50 -10.80 -2.07 -12.33
N LYS A 51 -11.76 -1.72 -11.46
CA LYS A 51 -12.76 -0.69 -11.73
C LYS A 51 -12.39 0.70 -11.24
N LEU A 52 -11.25 0.84 -10.56
CA LEU A 52 -10.82 2.14 -10.06
C LEU A 52 -10.54 3.11 -11.21
N PRO A 53 -11.00 4.37 -11.10
CA PRO A 53 -10.56 5.40 -12.04
C PRO A 53 -9.04 5.53 -12.03
N GLN A 54 -8.47 5.89 -13.17
CA GLN A 54 -7.01 6.01 -13.29
C GLN A 54 -6.43 6.99 -12.29
N SER A 55 -7.11 8.12 -12.07
CA SER A 55 -6.66 9.14 -11.11
C SER A 55 -6.58 8.58 -9.68
N THR A 56 -7.60 7.84 -9.27
CA THR A 56 -7.64 7.20 -7.94
C THR A 56 -6.54 6.15 -7.81
N PHE A 57 -6.38 5.33 -8.83
CA PHE A 57 -5.34 4.31 -8.83
C PHE A 57 -3.94 4.93 -8.72
N ASN A 58 -3.71 6.04 -9.41
CA ASN A 58 -2.43 6.76 -9.34
C ASN A 58 -2.14 7.25 -7.92
N VAL A 59 -3.15 7.76 -7.23
CA VAL A 59 -3.01 8.21 -5.83
C VAL A 59 -2.63 7.03 -4.93
N LEU A 60 -3.30 5.91 -5.10
CA LEU A 60 -3.04 4.70 -4.31
C LEU A 60 -1.66 4.13 -4.58
N GLU A 61 -1.21 4.14 -5.84
CA GLU A 61 0.13 3.70 -6.19
C GLU A 61 1.21 4.58 -5.54
N LYS A 62 1.01 5.89 -5.54
CA LYS A 62 1.95 6.81 -4.89
C LYS A 62 2.03 6.55 -3.40
N TYR A 63 0.91 6.27 -2.77
CA TYR A 63 0.90 5.90 -1.35
C TYR A 63 1.67 4.62 -1.10
N MET A 64 1.47 3.60 -1.95
CA MET A 64 2.20 2.34 -1.83
C MET A 64 3.70 2.52 -1.99
N GLU A 65 4.10 3.36 -2.94
CA GLU A 65 5.51 3.69 -3.15
C GLU A 65 6.10 4.37 -1.92
N PHE A 66 5.36 5.31 -1.32
CA PHE A 66 5.76 5.98 -0.09
C PHE A 66 5.94 4.97 1.05
N VAL A 67 5.00 4.05 1.23
CA VAL A 67 5.07 3.01 2.27
C VAL A 67 6.30 2.13 2.06
N HIS A 68 6.53 1.71 0.82
CA HIS A 68 7.66 0.85 0.49
C HIS A 68 8.99 1.54 0.79
N ASN A 69 9.14 2.79 0.39
CA ASN A 69 10.34 3.58 0.64
C ASN A 69 10.56 3.81 2.13
N ASN A 70 9.48 4.08 2.86
CA ASN A 70 9.54 4.30 4.29
C ASN A 70 10.02 3.04 5.04
N ARG A 71 9.52 1.88 4.65
CA ARG A 71 9.97 0.60 5.22
C ARG A 71 11.44 0.34 4.94
N LYS A 72 11.90 0.67 3.75
CA LYS A 72 13.29 0.50 3.37
C LYS A 72 14.20 1.35 4.25
N GLU A 73 13.83 2.62 4.46
CA GLU A 73 14.57 3.51 5.34
C GLU A 73 14.61 3.00 6.78
N LEU A 74 13.49 2.53 7.30
CA LEU A 74 13.42 1.97 8.64
C LEU A 74 14.30 0.73 8.79
N ALA A 75 14.27 -0.15 7.81
CA ALA A 75 15.12 -1.34 7.80
C ALA A 75 16.59 -0.99 7.81
N GLU A 76 17.00 0.02 7.04
CA GLU A 76 18.39 0.50 7.02
C GLU A 76 18.80 1.08 8.36
N ARG A 77 17.92 1.88 8.98
CA ARG A 77 18.18 2.45 10.31
C ARG A 77 18.30 1.37 11.37
N GLU A 78 17.42 0.37 11.34
CA GLU A 78 17.48 -0.74 12.29
C GLU A 78 18.78 -1.53 12.16
N LYS A 79 19.22 -1.78 10.93
CA LYS A 79 20.50 -2.44 10.69
C LYS A 79 21.66 -1.64 11.26
N LEU A 80 21.63 -0.33 11.08
CA LEU A 80 22.69 0.54 11.60
C LEU A 80 22.70 0.53 13.12
N MET A 81 21.54 0.64 13.76
CA MET A 81 21.40 0.60 15.21
C MET A 81 21.86 -0.73 15.80
N ASN A 82 21.48 -1.84 15.20
CA ASN A 82 21.90 -3.16 15.64
C ASN A 82 23.41 -3.33 15.52
N LYS A 83 24.00 -2.80 14.47
CA LYS A 83 25.44 -2.83 14.26
C LYS A 83 26.18 -2.04 15.33
N LEU A 84 25.65 -0.86 15.69
CA LEU A 84 26.23 -0.04 16.75
C LEU A 84 26.10 -0.70 18.11
N GLN A 85 24.99 -1.37 18.40
CA GLN A 85 24.77 -2.10 19.65
C GLN A 85 25.69 -3.32 19.78
N ALA A 86 25.96 -3.98 18.66
CA ALA A 86 26.83 -5.15 18.64
C ALA A 86 28.29 -4.81 18.96
N ASN A 87 28.67 -3.56 18.78
CA ASN A 87 30.02 -3.09 19.04
C ASN A 87 30.26 -2.67 20.49
N LYS A 88 29.26 -2.84 21.33
CA LYS A 88 29.41 -2.64 22.77
C LYS A 88 29.94 -3.94 23.42
#